data_316de0ca24f96567a97d332e3b89752f
#
_entry.id   316de0ca24f96567a97d332e3b89752f
#
_cell.length_a   1.000
_cell.length_b   1.000
_cell.length_c   1.000
_cell.angle_alpha   90.00
_cell.angle_beta   90.00
_cell.angle_gamma   90.00
#
_symmetry.space_group_name_H-M   'P 1'
#
loop_
_entity.id
_entity.type
_entity.pdbx_description
1 polymer ?
#
loop_
_entity_poly.entity_id
_entity_poly.type
_entity_poly.pdbx_seq_one_letter_code
_entity_poly.pdbx_strand_id
1 'polypeptide(L)'
;TACLKISPSFVPYHFKDLFPLHRTLVLSPCLKEGASHSXSEKLDLDEWKKVMKSGVPEASXAGSEHKELSTVAAAREAVEMWRLAGRAVPENISDDQLKTLMECPSKASKKKYLKFLYIKELYKKSDKRKMEEKRERRLEXQEERDSKPDEIKKNSFTCLWTNAMDRTYNWRVAQSMIFGQPLVFDMSFESDMSPREVANTVRQIVFSESSNRKSVDPFHIHFCNFQDNSQYHREFIKHYRQAWDKLLITVTERCYTEVFPKNKIIYLTADSPNVMKTFDHDKVYIIGSMVDKSIKTGVSLARAKRLGLETASLPLEKYLLWNTGAKNLTLDQMMHILLTLKDTGDWKKALEFVPKRKYCGFVGKSVSDLKKGLNLVNXLKLGKKQEVQKRQFAKNYSKKLIQK
;
A
#
# COMPACT_ATOMS: atom_id res chain seq x y z
N THR A 1 -27.85 -45.26 5.83
CA THR A 1 -27.52 -43.83 5.68
C THR A 1 -26.33 -43.48 6.54
N ALA A 2 -25.14 -43.69 6.00
CA ALA A 2 -23.89 -43.34 6.67
C ALA A 2 -23.49 -41.90 6.34
N CYS A 3 -23.50 -41.08 7.34
CA CYS A 3 -23.06 -39.68 7.23
C CYS A 3 -21.54 -39.64 7.40
N LEU A 4 -20.82 -39.46 6.30
CA LEU A 4 -19.37 -39.30 6.32
C LEU A 4 -19.04 -37.90 6.89
N LYS A 5 -18.57 -37.88 8.11
CA LYS A 5 -17.97 -36.68 8.71
C LYS A 5 -16.59 -36.46 8.09
N ILE A 6 -16.52 -35.58 7.11
CA ILE A 6 -15.23 -35.05 6.61
C ILE A 6 -14.82 -33.92 7.53
N SER A 7 -13.86 -34.14 8.39
CA SER A 7 -13.24 -33.07 9.14
C SER A 7 -12.23 -32.34 8.23
N PRO A 8 -12.37 -31.04 8.03
CA PRO A 8 -11.38 -30.29 7.26
C PRO A 8 -10.12 -30.10 8.14
N SER A 9 -9.05 -30.77 7.81
CA SER A 9 -7.75 -30.44 8.34
C SER A 9 -7.30 -29.11 7.71
N PHE A 10 -7.47 -28.05 8.46
CA PHE A 10 -7.05 -26.72 8.10
C PHE A 10 -5.52 -26.67 8.22
N VAL A 11 -4.82 -26.75 7.11
CA VAL A 11 -3.39 -26.42 7.06
C VAL A 11 -3.30 -24.89 6.88
N PRO A 12 -2.80 -24.15 7.86
CA PRO A 12 -2.63 -22.72 7.67
C PRO A 12 -1.52 -22.49 6.65
N TYR A 13 -1.89 -22.07 5.46
CA TYR A 13 -0.92 -21.55 4.51
C TYR A 13 -0.28 -20.31 5.12
N HIS A 14 0.99 -20.43 5.48
CA HIS A 14 1.78 -19.27 5.88
C HIS A 14 1.90 -18.29 4.72
N PHE A 15 1.33 -17.14 4.90
CA PHE A 15 1.32 -16.01 3.96
C PHE A 15 2.72 -15.40 3.74
N LYS A 16 3.76 -16.05 4.27
CA LYS A 16 5.14 -15.54 4.21
C LYS A 16 5.83 -15.72 2.86
N ASP A 17 5.34 -16.66 2.04
CA ASP A 17 6.09 -17.07 0.85
C ASP A 17 5.66 -16.35 -0.45
N LEU A 18 4.62 -15.52 -0.38
CA LEU A 18 4.10 -14.86 -1.59
C LEU A 18 4.55 -13.40 -1.78
N PHE A 19 5.11 -12.77 -0.73
CA PHE A 19 5.62 -11.41 -0.82
C PHE A 19 6.78 -11.21 0.16
N PRO A 20 8.00 -10.98 -0.30
CA PRO A 20 9.06 -10.50 0.58
C PRO A 20 8.80 -9.02 0.90
N LEU A 21 8.00 -8.78 1.93
CA LEU A 21 7.93 -7.48 2.57
C LEU A 21 9.18 -7.33 3.44
N HIS A 22 9.97 -6.39 3.12
CA HIS A 22 11.25 -5.98 3.64
C HIS A 22 12.47 -6.54 2.88
N ARG A 23 12.72 -5.95 1.73
CA ARG A 23 14.10 -5.77 1.32
C ARG A 23 14.56 -4.40 1.83
N THR A 24 15.33 -4.43 2.89
CA THR A 24 16.30 -3.40 3.15
C THR A 24 17.07 -3.15 1.85
N LEU A 25 17.11 -1.91 1.41
CA LEU A 25 18.01 -1.49 0.34
C LEU A 25 19.46 -1.71 0.81
N VAL A 26 20.00 -2.86 0.51
CA VAL A 26 21.44 -3.05 0.52
C VAL A 26 21.92 -2.43 -0.78
N LEU A 27 22.50 -1.27 -0.68
CA LEU A 27 23.31 -0.70 -1.76
C LEU A 27 24.50 -1.62 -1.96
N SER A 28 24.44 -2.46 -2.96
CA SER A 28 25.60 -3.22 -3.41
C SER A 28 26.68 -2.25 -3.86
N PRO A 29 27.93 -2.43 -3.42
CA PRO A 29 29.00 -1.62 -3.95
C PRO A 29 29.20 -1.93 -5.43
N CYS A 30 29.27 -0.88 -6.22
CA CYS A 30 29.57 -0.94 -7.64
C CYS A 30 30.99 -1.52 -7.81
N LEU A 31 31.09 -2.68 -8.41
CA LEU A 31 32.36 -3.26 -8.81
C LEU A 31 32.99 -2.40 -9.92
N LYS A 32 34.11 -1.83 -9.59
CA LYS A 32 35.00 -1.21 -10.57
C LYS A 32 35.61 -2.28 -11.46
N GLU A 33 35.22 -2.34 -12.71
CA GLU A 33 36.12 -2.92 -13.73
C GLU A 33 36.74 -1.79 -14.53
N GLY A 34 38.04 -1.87 -14.65
CA GLY A 34 38.83 -0.83 -15.23
C GLY A 34 38.79 -0.75 -16.74
N ALA A 35 38.75 0.45 -17.23
CA ALA A 35 39.26 0.79 -18.56
C ALA A 35 40.01 2.10 -18.47
N SER A 36 41.19 2.07 -18.96
CA SER A 36 42.20 3.12 -18.96
C SER A 36 41.91 4.23 -19.96
N HIS A 37 42.40 5.42 -19.61
CA HIS A 37 42.64 6.64 -20.42
C HIS A 37 41.47 7.57 -20.68
N SER A 38 41.54 8.69 -20.16
CA SER A 38 42.18 9.94 -20.55
C SER A 38 41.75 11.09 -19.64
N UNK A 39 42.56 12.01 -19.38
CA UNK A 39 42.53 12.93 -18.70
C UNK A 39 41.45 13.45 -18.21
N SER A 40 41.30 13.33 -17.19
CA SER A 40 40.27 13.95 -16.40
C SER A 40 40.46 15.48 -16.34
N GLU A 41 39.78 16.20 -17.13
CA GLU A 41 39.46 17.59 -16.82
C GLU A 41 38.65 17.57 -15.53
N LYS A 42 39.22 18.01 -14.44
CA LYS A 42 38.49 18.28 -13.21
C LYS A 42 37.55 19.43 -13.51
N LEU A 43 36.30 19.13 -13.67
CA LEU A 43 35.23 20.13 -13.74
C LEU A 43 35.25 20.92 -12.43
N ASP A 44 35.68 22.18 -12.54
CA ASP A 44 35.69 23.09 -11.40
C ASP A 44 34.23 23.50 -11.12
N LEU A 45 33.67 22.92 -10.07
CA LEU A 45 32.30 23.16 -9.60
C LEU A 45 32.06 24.64 -9.26
N ASP A 46 33.11 25.39 -8.95
CA ASP A 46 32.99 26.82 -8.61
C ASP A 46 32.95 27.69 -9.89
N GLU A 47 33.60 27.24 -10.94
CA GLU A 47 33.45 27.88 -12.27
C GLU A 47 32.05 27.69 -12.83
N TRP A 48 31.47 26.49 -12.67
CA TRP A 48 30.08 26.19 -13.05
C TRP A 48 29.09 27.10 -12.31
N LYS A 49 29.33 27.34 -11.02
CA LYS A 49 28.50 28.24 -10.20
C LYS A 49 28.59 29.68 -10.66
N LYS A 50 29.75 30.12 -11.15
CA LYS A 50 29.94 31.47 -11.72
C LYS A 50 29.19 31.63 -13.03
N VAL A 51 29.24 30.65 -13.92
CA VAL A 51 28.53 30.65 -15.20
C VAL A 51 27.00 30.68 -14.96
N MET A 52 26.53 29.94 -13.98
CA MET A 52 25.09 29.94 -13.63
C MET A 52 24.63 31.25 -12.98
N LYS A 53 25.52 31.98 -12.33
CA LYS A 53 25.23 33.31 -11.76
C LYS A 53 25.27 34.45 -12.79
N SER A 54 26.06 34.31 -13.82
CA SER A 54 26.22 35.39 -14.83
C SER A 54 25.10 35.44 -15.87
N GLY A 55 24.20 34.47 -15.85
CA GLY A 55 23.08 34.42 -16.80
C GLY A 55 21.76 35.03 -16.33
N VAL A 56 21.75 35.68 -15.17
CA VAL A 56 20.51 36.30 -14.65
C VAL A 56 20.70 37.82 -14.65
N PRO A 57 19.97 38.60 -15.48
CA PRO A 57 19.91 40.04 -15.30
C PRO A 57 19.25 40.35 -13.95
N GLU A 58 19.90 41.16 -13.15
CA GLU A 58 19.31 41.69 -11.91
C GLU A 58 18.13 42.62 -12.27
N ALA A 59 16.95 42.04 -12.31
CA ALA A 59 15.71 42.80 -12.29
C ALA A 59 15.01 42.48 -10.98
N SER A 60 15.00 43.54 -10.19
CA SER A 60 14.28 43.64 -8.93
C SER A 60 12.91 42.97 -8.96
N UNK A 61 12.72 42.18 -8.19
CA UNK A 61 11.48 41.82 -7.91
C UNK A 61 11.27 40.91 -6.94
N ALA A 62 10.90 41.36 -5.98
CA ALA A 62 10.08 40.68 -5.02
C ALA A 62 8.70 40.38 -5.63
N GLY A 63 8.47 39.19 -6.08
CA GLY A 63 7.16 38.84 -6.66
C GLY A 63 7.09 37.45 -7.20
N SER A 64 6.57 36.55 -6.39
CA SER A 64 5.90 35.30 -6.73
C SER A 64 6.47 34.46 -7.89
N GLU A 65 7.32 33.50 -7.58
CA GLU A 65 7.59 32.36 -8.43
C GLU A 65 6.41 31.34 -8.36
N HIS A 66 5.20 31.85 -8.50
CA HIS A 66 4.02 31.05 -8.80
C HIS A 66 3.63 31.25 -10.26
N LYS A 67 4.53 30.90 -11.19
CA LYS A 67 4.04 30.58 -12.54
C LYS A 67 3.24 29.30 -12.39
N GLU A 68 1.94 29.46 -12.33
CA GLU A 68 1.00 28.34 -12.41
C GLU A 68 1.33 27.53 -13.67
N LEU A 69 1.53 26.25 -13.48
CA LEU A 69 1.66 25.30 -14.58
C LEU A 69 0.27 25.19 -15.24
N SER A 70 -0.05 26.14 -16.08
CA SER A 70 -1.39 26.28 -16.67
C SER A 70 -1.65 25.31 -17.82
N THR A 71 -0.60 24.72 -18.37
CA THR A 71 -0.73 23.80 -19.50
C THR A 71 0.10 22.53 -19.29
N VAL A 72 -0.34 21.43 -19.90
CA VAL A 72 0.37 20.14 -19.88
C VAL A 72 1.79 20.29 -20.49
N ALA A 73 1.93 21.15 -21.50
CA ALA A 73 3.23 21.44 -22.13
C ALA A 73 4.19 22.11 -21.14
N ALA A 74 3.74 23.11 -20.39
CA ALA A 74 4.54 23.79 -19.36
C ALA A 74 4.93 22.82 -18.22
N ALA A 75 4.00 21.94 -17.83
CA ALA A 75 4.28 20.90 -16.83
C ALA A 75 5.36 19.93 -17.32
N ARG A 76 5.32 19.55 -18.58
CA ARG A 76 6.32 18.66 -19.21
C ARG A 76 7.70 19.32 -19.22
N GLU A 77 7.77 20.58 -19.61
CA GLU A 77 9.00 21.37 -19.62
C GLU A 77 9.61 21.50 -18.20
N ALA A 78 8.77 21.80 -17.22
CA ALA A 78 9.20 21.86 -15.80
C ALA A 78 9.76 20.54 -15.30
N VAL A 79 9.18 19.39 -15.70
CA VAL A 79 9.66 18.06 -15.37
C VAL A 79 11.05 17.82 -16.01
N GLU A 80 11.24 18.23 -17.27
CA GLU A 80 12.55 18.13 -17.96
C GLU A 80 13.60 18.98 -17.25
N MET A 81 13.26 20.18 -16.85
CA MET A 81 14.16 21.05 -16.09
C MET A 81 14.58 20.39 -14.78
N TRP A 82 13.66 19.71 -14.11
CA TRP A 82 13.98 18.96 -12.87
C TRP A 82 14.84 17.73 -13.15
N ARG A 83 14.68 17.11 -14.30
CA ARG A 83 15.52 15.98 -14.74
C ARG A 83 16.94 16.45 -15.00
N LEU A 84 17.12 17.56 -15.71
CA LEU A 84 18.42 18.19 -16.00
C LEU A 84 19.11 18.63 -14.70
N ALA A 85 18.32 19.07 -13.71
CA ALA A 85 18.84 19.42 -12.38
C ALA A 85 19.20 18.17 -11.50
N GLY A 86 19.25 16.97 -12.09
CA GLY A 86 19.64 15.74 -11.40
C GLY A 86 18.64 15.24 -10.37
N ARG A 87 17.39 15.64 -10.45
CA ARG A 87 16.37 15.20 -9.52
C ARG A 87 15.77 13.85 -9.94
N ALA A 88 15.26 13.11 -8.97
CA ALA A 88 14.60 11.83 -9.18
C ALA A 88 13.23 12.02 -9.83
N VAL A 89 13.21 12.02 -11.16
CA VAL A 89 12.03 12.24 -12.01
C VAL A 89 11.92 11.03 -12.96
N PRO A 90 10.71 10.51 -13.23
CA PRO A 90 10.56 9.37 -14.14
C PRO A 90 10.93 9.75 -15.57
N GLU A 91 11.43 8.79 -16.33
CA GLU A 91 11.77 8.97 -17.77
C GLU A 91 10.52 9.19 -18.61
N ASN A 92 9.47 8.42 -18.31
CA ASN A 92 8.22 8.47 -19.05
C ASN A 92 7.08 8.93 -18.13
N ILE A 93 6.44 10.02 -18.49
CA ILE A 93 5.28 10.57 -17.78
C ILE A 93 4.11 10.66 -18.77
N SER A 94 2.97 10.10 -18.40
CA SER A 94 1.73 10.22 -19.18
C SER A 94 1.05 11.57 -18.93
N ASP A 95 0.19 11.99 -19.86
CA ASP A 95 -0.55 13.24 -19.75
C ASP A 95 -1.47 13.26 -18.51
N ASP A 96 -2.04 12.12 -18.13
CA ASP A 96 -2.84 12.00 -16.91
C ASP A 96 -2.00 12.23 -15.65
N GLN A 97 -0.76 11.76 -15.65
CA GLN A 97 0.18 11.99 -14.54
C GLN A 97 0.62 13.48 -14.50
N LEU A 98 0.74 14.13 -15.66
CA LEU A 98 1.02 15.56 -15.73
C LEU A 98 -0.15 16.39 -15.20
N LYS A 99 -1.38 16.03 -15.55
CA LYS A 99 -2.60 16.65 -14.99
C LYS A 99 -2.62 16.54 -13.48
N THR A 100 -2.37 15.33 -12.95
CA THR A 100 -2.29 15.07 -11.52
C THR A 100 -1.17 15.89 -10.84
N LEU A 101 -0.04 16.08 -11.54
CA LEU A 101 1.07 16.90 -11.06
C LEU A 101 0.65 18.37 -10.96
N MET A 102 -0.11 18.86 -11.92
CA MET A 102 -0.64 20.24 -11.92
C MET A 102 -1.59 20.48 -10.74
N GLU A 103 -2.42 19.47 -10.41
CA GLU A 103 -3.37 19.51 -9.29
C GLU A 103 -2.69 19.52 -7.92
N CYS A 104 -1.40 19.19 -7.83
CA CYS A 104 -0.68 19.20 -6.57
C CYS A 104 -0.54 20.63 -6.01
N PRO A 105 -0.97 20.86 -4.75
CA PRO A 105 -1.10 22.23 -4.22
C PRO A 105 0.23 22.91 -3.91
N SER A 106 1.32 22.20 -3.73
CA SER A 106 2.61 22.78 -3.34
C SER A 106 3.78 22.20 -4.12
N LYS A 107 4.86 22.96 -4.23
CA LYS A 107 6.14 22.54 -4.82
C LYS A 107 6.69 21.28 -4.14
N ALA A 108 6.53 21.18 -2.81
CA ALA A 108 6.93 20.01 -2.02
C ALA A 108 6.09 18.78 -2.39
N SER A 109 4.78 18.96 -2.57
CA SER A 109 3.86 17.90 -3.02
C SER A 109 4.22 17.41 -4.43
N LYS A 110 4.48 18.34 -5.35
CA LYS A 110 4.92 18.03 -6.73
C LYS A 110 6.21 17.19 -6.73
N LYS A 111 7.21 17.58 -5.92
CA LYS A 111 8.46 16.82 -5.76
C LYS A 111 8.22 15.40 -5.21
N LYS A 112 7.36 15.25 -4.19
CA LYS A 112 7.01 13.95 -3.60
C LYS A 112 6.33 13.05 -4.64
N TYR A 113 5.43 13.62 -5.43
CA TYR A 113 4.71 12.88 -6.47
C TYR A 113 5.66 12.40 -7.58
N LEU A 114 6.53 13.27 -8.08
CA LEU A 114 7.53 12.90 -9.10
C LEU A 114 8.48 11.82 -8.59
N LYS A 115 8.96 11.94 -7.36
CA LYS A 115 9.80 10.90 -6.73
C LYS A 115 9.05 9.57 -6.61
N PHE A 116 7.76 9.60 -6.28
CA PHE A 116 6.91 8.41 -6.23
C PHE A 116 6.82 7.74 -7.61
N LEU A 117 6.57 8.52 -8.67
CA LEU A 117 6.50 8.02 -10.05
C LEU A 117 7.84 7.41 -10.48
N TYR A 118 8.96 8.07 -10.18
CA TYR A 118 10.31 7.59 -10.45
C TYR A 118 10.56 6.22 -9.81
N ILE A 119 10.28 6.10 -8.52
CA ILE A 119 10.44 4.84 -7.77
C ILE A 119 9.53 3.75 -8.37
N LYS A 120 8.30 4.11 -8.73
CA LYS A 120 7.34 3.19 -9.36
C LYS A 120 7.85 2.69 -10.72
N GLU A 121 8.48 3.57 -11.49
CA GLU A 121 9.11 3.21 -12.77
C GLU A 121 10.30 2.26 -12.56
N LEU A 122 11.15 2.52 -11.59
CA LEU A 122 12.27 1.64 -11.23
C LEU A 122 11.78 0.23 -10.85
N TYR A 123 10.72 0.14 -10.05
CA TYR A 123 10.11 -1.15 -9.70
C TYR A 123 9.59 -1.88 -10.95
N LYS A 124 8.88 -1.16 -11.83
CA LYS A 124 8.39 -1.75 -13.08
C LYS A 124 9.54 -2.29 -13.95
N LYS A 125 10.64 -1.52 -14.07
CA LYS A 125 11.83 -1.96 -14.83
C LYS A 125 12.45 -3.20 -14.19
N SER A 126 12.58 -3.21 -12.86
CA SER A 126 13.11 -4.36 -12.12
C SER A 126 12.22 -5.60 -12.28
N ASP A 127 10.90 -5.42 -12.18
CA ASP A 127 9.96 -6.53 -12.31
C ASP A 127 9.92 -7.06 -13.74
N LYS A 128 10.00 -6.16 -14.74
CA LYS A 128 10.11 -6.56 -16.15
C LYS A 128 11.36 -7.40 -16.38
N ARG A 129 12.52 -6.94 -15.87
CA ARG A 129 13.79 -7.70 -15.96
C ARG A 129 13.66 -9.09 -15.32
N LYS A 130 13.12 -9.16 -14.09
CA LYS A 130 12.90 -10.44 -13.39
C LYS A 130 11.96 -11.37 -14.16
N MET A 131 10.94 -10.82 -14.81
CA MET A 131 10.01 -11.59 -15.64
C MET A 131 10.71 -12.12 -16.89
N GLU A 132 11.56 -11.32 -17.52
CA GLU A 132 12.39 -11.71 -18.65
C GLU A 132 13.38 -12.82 -18.26
N GLU A 133 14.14 -12.63 -17.17
CA GLU A 133 15.05 -13.62 -16.61
C GLU A 133 14.34 -14.95 -16.28
N LYS A 134 13.11 -14.84 -15.74
CA LYS A 134 12.28 -16.01 -15.43
C LYS A 134 11.77 -16.70 -16.70
N ARG A 135 11.45 -15.92 -17.73
CA ARG A 135 11.04 -16.45 -19.04
C ARG A 135 12.19 -17.18 -19.71
N GLU A 136 13.38 -16.57 -19.72
CA GLU A 136 14.59 -17.18 -20.27
C GLU A 136 14.91 -18.52 -19.58
N ARG A 137 14.94 -18.52 -18.25
CA ARG A 137 15.15 -19.75 -17.46
C ARG A 137 14.10 -20.83 -17.75
N ARG A 138 12.84 -20.42 -18.06
CA ARG A 138 11.79 -21.38 -18.44
C ARG A 138 12.05 -21.97 -19.84
N LEU A 139 12.51 -21.16 -20.77
CA LEU A 139 12.87 -21.63 -22.13
C LEU A 139 14.07 -22.57 -22.05
N GLU A 140 15.10 -22.23 -21.34
CA GLU A 140 16.24 -23.12 -21.06
C GLU A 140 15.81 -24.46 -20.46
N UNK A 141 15.00 -24.35 -19.64
CA UNK A 141 14.51 -25.41 -19.02
C UNK A 141 13.69 -26.27 -19.81
N GLN A 142 13.03 -25.66 -20.67
CA GLN A 142 12.16 -26.38 -21.62
C GLN A 142 12.99 -27.09 -22.71
N GLU A 143 13.98 -26.40 -23.22
CA GLU A 143 14.94 -26.98 -24.18
C GLU A 143 15.70 -28.19 -23.60
N GLU A 144 16.08 -28.10 -22.31
CA GLU A 144 16.69 -29.23 -21.59
C GLU A 144 15.74 -30.42 -21.40
N ARG A 145 14.43 -30.15 -21.27
CA ARG A 145 13.39 -31.18 -21.14
C ARG A 145 13.08 -31.84 -22.46
N ASP A 146 13.04 -31.04 -23.54
CA ASP A 146 12.77 -31.54 -24.90
C ASP A 146 13.92 -32.41 -25.40
N SER A 147 15.13 -32.24 -24.84
CA SER A 147 16.30 -33.07 -25.15
C SER A 147 16.33 -34.40 -24.36
N LYS A 148 15.43 -34.59 -23.36
CA LYS A 148 15.34 -35.83 -22.56
C LYS A 148 14.01 -36.54 -22.84
N PRO A 149 14.01 -37.74 -23.48
CA PRO A 149 12.78 -38.31 -24.04
C PRO A 149 11.79 -38.91 -23.06
N ASP A 150 12.03 -38.94 -21.72
CA ASP A 150 11.19 -39.72 -20.81
C ASP A 150 10.76 -39.00 -19.49
N GLU A 151 10.70 -37.68 -19.47
CA GLU A 151 10.13 -37.01 -18.29
C GLU A 151 8.63 -36.74 -18.43
N ILE A 152 7.89 -37.09 -17.38
CA ILE A 152 6.44 -36.93 -17.26
C ILE A 152 6.05 -35.48 -17.58
N LYS A 153 5.33 -35.26 -18.67
CA LYS A 153 4.79 -33.95 -19.04
C LYS A 153 3.93 -33.39 -17.91
N LYS A 154 4.19 -32.16 -17.54
CA LYS A 154 3.38 -31.46 -16.52
C LYS A 154 1.91 -31.51 -16.89
N ASN A 155 1.12 -32.12 -16.03
CA ASN A 155 -0.31 -32.24 -16.13
C ASN A 155 -0.95 -30.82 -16.11
N SER A 156 -1.89 -30.56 -16.99
CA SER A 156 -2.68 -29.32 -17.05
C SER A 156 -3.67 -29.17 -15.87
N PHE A 157 -3.72 -30.18 -15.01
CA PHE A 157 -4.62 -30.23 -13.84
C PHE A 157 -4.50 -28.98 -12.94
N THR A 158 -3.30 -28.48 -12.73
CA THR A 158 -3.08 -27.26 -11.92
C THR A 158 -3.79 -26.02 -12.50
N CYS A 159 -3.79 -25.87 -13.81
CA CYS A 159 -4.52 -24.79 -14.50
C CYS A 159 -6.03 -24.93 -14.34
N LEU A 160 -6.53 -26.16 -14.49
CA LEU A 160 -7.96 -26.46 -14.32
C LEU A 160 -8.40 -26.20 -12.87
N TRP A 161 -7.57 -26.60 -11.91
CA TRP A 161 -7.83 -26.38 -10.48
C TRP A 161 -7.95 -24.88 -10.15
N THR A 162 -7.03 -24.06 -10.66
CA THR A 162 -7.02 -22.60 -10.42
C THR A 162 -8.30 -21.98 -10.98
N ASN A 163 -8.69 -22.32 -12.20
CA ASN A 163 -9.91 -21.81 -12.83
C ASN A 163 -11.17 -22.22 -12.05
N ALA A 164 -11.22 -23.46 -11.57
CA ALA A 164 -12.34 -23.95 -10.75
C ALA A 164 -12.44 -23.20 -9.43
N MET A 165 -11.32 -22.92 -8.78
CA MET A 165 -11.28 -22.14 -7.54
C MET A 165 -11.75 -20.70 -7.77
N ASP A 166 -11.32 -20.05 -8.85
CA ASP A 166 -11.76 -18.68 -9.19
C ASP A 166 -13.26 -18.63 -9.46
N ARG A 167 -13.83 -19.63 -10.12
CA ARG A 167 -15.29 -19.75 -10.30
C ARG A 167 -16.00 -19.90 -8.96
N THR A 168 -15.48 -20.71 -8.06
CA THR A 168 -16.04 -20.91 -6.71
C THR A 168 -16.02 -19.60 -5.92
N TYR A 169 -14.92 -18.88 -5.93
CA TYR A 169 -14.81 -17.58 -5.26
C TYR A 169 -15.80 -16.57 -5.82
N ASN A 170 -15.89 -16.46 -7.13
CA ASN A 170 -16.84 -15.55 -7.78
C ASN A 170 -18.29 -15.92 -7.48
N TRP A 171 -18.61 -17.22 -7.43
CA TRP A 171 -19.93 -17.69 -7.05
C TRP A 171 -20.30 -17.29 -5.62
N ARG A 172 -19.38 -17.44 -4.67
CA ARG A 172 -19.60 -17.02 -3.26
C ARG A 172 -19.83 -15.52 -3.17
N VAL A 173 -19.05 -14.72 -3.89
CA VAL A 173 -19.22 -13.24 -3.91
C VAL A 173 -20.57 -12.88 -4.56
N ALA A 174 -20.96 -13.54 -5.66
CA ALA A 174 -22.25 -13.31 -6.29
C ALA A 174 -23.41 -13.61 -5.32
N GLN A 175 -23.29 -14.69 -4.55
CA GLN A 175 -24.28 -15.01 -3.48
C GLN A 175 -24.28 -13.93 -2.40
N SER A 176 -23.10 -13.41 -2.01
CA SER A 176 -23.02 -12.35 -1.00
C SER A 176 -23.66 -11.04 -1.46
N MET A 177 -23.70 -10.77 -2.77
CA MET A 177 -24.40 -9.59 -3.30
C MET A 177 -25.92 -9.65 -3.08
N ILE A 178 -26.45 -10.85 -2.84
CA ILE A 178 -27.88 -11.05 -2.59
C ILE A 178 -28.16 -11.20 -1.09
N PHE A 179 -27.39 -12.05 -0.42
CA PHE A 179 -27.66 -12.51 0.96
C PHE A 179 -26.62 -12.05 1.97
N GLY A 180 -25.46 -11.56 1.51
CA GLY A 180 -24.33 -11.25 2.37
C GLY A 180 -24.49 -9.92 3.12
N GLN A 181 -23.77 -9.81 4.23
CA GLN A 181 -23.72 -8.58 5.01
C GLN A 181 -22.95 -7.49 4.22
N PRO A 182 -23.51 -6.28 4.08
CA PRO A 182 -22.82 -5.18 3.42
C PRO A 182 -21.63 -4.68 4.23
N LEU A 183 -20.53 -4.38 3.53
CA LEU A 183 -19.36 -3.66 4.06
C LEU A 183 -19.07 -2.49 3.12
N VAL A 184 -19.02 -1.29 3.66
CA VAL A 184 -18.91 -0.08 2.85
C VAL A 184 -17.51 0.52 2.96
N PHE A 185 -16.89 0.81 1.83
CA PHE A 185 -15.74 1.67 1.70
C PHE A 185 -16.23 3.07 1.32
N ASP A 186 -16.03 4.03 2.21
CA ASP A 186 -16.40 5.43 2.00
C ASP A 186 -15.32 6.12 1.16
N MET A 187 -15.66 6.49 -0.07
CA MET A 187 -14.73 7.07 -1.05
C MET A 187 -14.68 8.61 -1.02
N SER A 188 -15.19 9.25 0.02
CA SER A 188 -15.30 10.70 0.10
C SER A 188 -14.04 11.43 0.53
N PHE A 189 -12.89 10.75 0.64
CA PHE A 189 -11.64 11.31 1.19
C PHE A 189 -10.60 11.72 0.13
N GLU A 190 -10.99 11.79 -1.13
CA GLU A 190 -10.06 12.12 -2.22
C GLU A 190 -9.33 13.45 -2.00
N SER A 191 -10.08 14.48 -1.60
CA SER A 191 -9.54 15.83 -1.32
C SER A 191 -8.60 15.89 -0.11
N ASP A 192 -8.69 14.92 0.78
CA ASP A 192 -7.88 14.86 2.00
C ASP A 192 -6.52 14.20 1.77
N MET A 193 -6.31 13.63 0.60
CA MET A 193 -5.13 12.81 0.27
C MET A 193 -4.34 13.34 -0.91
N SER A 194 -3.04 13.14 -0.88
CA SER A 194 -2.18 13.32 -2.05
C SER A 194 -2.41 12.17 -3.07
N PRO A 195 -2.10 12.37 -4.36
CA PRO A 195 -2.23 11.31 -5.37
C PRO A 195 -1.50 10.02 -5.02
N ARG A 196 -0.38 10.12 -4.31
CA ARG A 196 0.36 8.97 -3.82
C ARG A 196 -0.43 8.19 -2.75
N GLU A 197 -1.09 8.91 -1.86
CA GLU A 197 -1.92 8.32 -0.80
C GLU A 197 -3.16 7.67 -1.40
N VAL A 198 -3.81 8.29 -2.38
CA VAL A 198 -4.93 7.69 -3.14
C VAL A 198 -4.48 6.37 -3.79
N ALA A 199 -3.34 6.37 -4.49
CA ALA A 199 -2.81 5.15 -5.12
C ALA A 199 -2.53 4.04 -4.09
N ASN A 200 -2.05 4.41 -2.90
CA ASN A 200 -1.81 3.46 -1.81
C ASN A 200 -3.11 2.94 -1.20
N THR A 201 -4.09 3.80 -1.04
CA THR A 201 -5.45 3.45 -0.58
C THR A 201 -6.09 2.44 -1.52
N VAL A 202 -6.09 2.72 -2.81
CA VAL A 202 -6.64 1.82 -3.83
C VAL A 202 -5.94 0.46 -3.79
N ARG A 203 -4.61 0.44 -3.69
CA ARG A 203 -3.87 -0.82 -3.57
C ARG A 203 -4.32 -1.64 -2.36
N GLN A 204 -4.52 -1.00 -1.21
CA GLN A 204 -5.01 -1.68 -0.01
C GLN A 204 -6.44 -2.20 -0.20
N ILE A 205 -7.31 -1.46 -0.89
CA ILE A 205 -8.68 -1.89 -1.21
C ILE A 205 -8.66 -3.09 -2.18
N VAL A 206 -7.77 -3.09 -3.17
CA VAL A 206 -7.59 -4.23 -4.08
C VAL A 206 -7.19 -5.50 -3.30
N PHE A 207 -6.29 -5.38 -2.33
CA PHE A 207 -5.94 -6.50 -1.45
C PHE A 207 -7.12 -6.92 -0.57
N SER A 208 -7.88 -5.96 -0.04
CA SER A 208 -9.08 -6.22 0.76
C SER A 208 -10.13 -6.98 -0.05
N GLU A 209 -10.40 -6.55 -1.29
CA GLU A 209 -11.32 -7.24 -2.21
C GLU A 209 -10.87 -8.68 -2.48
N SER A 210 -9.59 -8.86 -2.78
CA SER A 210 -9.03 -10.19 -3.03
C SER A 210 -9.16 -11.11 -1.81
N SER A 211 -8.94 -10.59 -0.61
CA SER A 211 -9.07 -11.35 0.65
C SER A 211 -10.53 -11.70 0.92
N ASN A 212 -11.43 -10.75 0.70
CA ASN A 212 -12.88 -10.95 0.83
C ASN A 212 -13.38 -12.04 -0.12
N ARG A 213 -12.98 -11.96 -1.39
CA ARG A 213 -13.40 -12.90 -2.44
C ARG A 213 -12.99 -14.35 -2.11
N LYS A 214 -11.84 -14.53 -1.44
CA LYS A 214 -11.34 -15.86 -1.05
C LYS A 214 -11.98 -16.39 0.24
N SER A 215 -12.67 -15.55 0.99
CA SER A 215 -13.34 -15.94 2.23
C SER A 215 -14.44 -16.98 1.96
N VAL A 216 -14.74 -17.78 2.97
CA VAL A 216 -15.84 -18.75 2.92
C VAL A 216 -17.19 -18.03 2.87
N ASP A 217 -17.32 -16.95 3.62
CA ASP A 217 -18.52 -16.11 3.69
C ASP A 217 -18.12 -14.65 3.45
N PRO A 218 -17.99 -14.21 2.19
CA PRO A 218 -17.55 -12.85 1.89
C PRO A 218 -18.61 -11.79 2.20
N PHE A 219 -18.15 -10.59 2.51
CA PHE A 219 -19.01 -9.39 2.57
C PHE A 219 -19.46 -9.00 1.17
N HIS A 220 -20.66 -8.40 1.08
CA HIS A 220 -21.08 -7.62 -0.09
C HIS A 220 -20.40 -6.24 -0.02
N ILE A 221 -19.37 -6.04 -0.80
CA ILE A 221 -18.61 -4.79 -0.79
C ILE A 221 -19.37 -3.69 -1.55
N HIS A 222 -19.49 -2.53 -0.93
CA HIS A 222 -20.05 -1.31 -1.51
C HIS A 222 -18.98 -0.21 -1.52
N PHE A 223 -18.82 0.46 -2.65
CA PHE A 223 -18.09 1.72 -2.74
C PHE A 223 -19.12 2.84 -2.82
N CYS A 224 -19.25 3.62 -1.74
CA CYS A 224 -20.18 4.75 -1.66
C CYS A 224 -19.43 6.08 -1.77
N ASN A 225 -20.11 7.14 -2.19
CA ASN A 225 -19.52 8.44 -2.52
C ASN A 225 -18.44 8.30 -3.62
N PHE A 226 -18.58 7.34 -4.50
CA PHE A 226 -17.60 7.06 -5.56
C PHE A 226 -17.96 7.90 -6.80
N GLN A 227 -17.04 8.79 -7.17
CA GLN A 227 -17.24 9.64 -8.34
C GLN A 227 -16.55 9.04 -9.56
N ASP A 228 -17.26 8.99 -10.68
CA ASP A 228 -16.64 8.61 -11.95
C ASP A 228 -15.59 9.65 -12.32
N ASN A 229 -14.50 9.17 -12.93
CA ASN A 229 -13.34 9.98 -13.30
C ASN A 229 -12.54 10.57 -12.13
N SER A 230 -12.86 10.18 -10.88
CA SER A 230 -12.08 10.51 -9.70
C SER A 230 -10.67 9.90 -9.75
N GLN A 231 -9.78 10.35 -8.88
CA GLN A 231 -8.45 9.73 -8.73
C GLN A 231 -8.57 8.27 -8.27
N TYR A 232 -9.56 7.95 -7.41
CA TYR A 232 -9.85 6.58 -7.04
C TYR A 232 -10.17 5.74 -8.28
N HIS A 233 -11.09 6.21 -9.13
CA HIS A 233 -11.52 5.50 -10.34
C HIS A 233 -10.32 5.24 -11.27
N ARG A 234 -9.53 6.27 -11.54
CA ARG A 234 -8.31 6.17 -12.38
C ARG A 234 -7.33 5.12 -11.82
N GLU A 235 -7.14 5.09 -10.50
CA GLU A 235 -6.23 4.12 -9.87
C GLU A 235 -6.82 2.69 -9.88
N PHE A 236 -8.13 2.52 -9.70
CA PHE A 236 -8.78 1.20 -9.83
C PHE A 236 -8.66 0.65 -11.25
N ILE A 237 -8.88 1.48 -12.27
CA ILE A 237 -8.71 1.07 -13.69
C ILE A 237 -7.27 0.63 -13.96
N LYS A 238 -6.26 1.28 -13.38
CA LYS A 238 -4.85 0.85 -13.51
C LYS A 238 -4.61 -0.56 -12.96
N HIS A 239 -5.31 -0.93 -11.89
CA HIS A 239 -5.15 -2.25 -11.25
C HIS A 239 -5.97 -3.33 -11.96
N TYR A 240 -7.25 -3.08 -12.21
CA TYR A 240 -8.20 -4.08 -12.72
C TYR A 240 -8.30 -4.09 -14.24
N ARG A 241 -8.03 -2.97 -14.90
CA ARG A 241 -8.16 -2.82 -16.35
C ARG A 241 -9.58 -3.26 -16.81
N GLN A 242 -9.66 -4.18 -17.76
CA GLN A 242 -10.92 -4.73 -18.29
C GLN A 242 -11.73 -5.54 -17.25
N ALA A 243 -11.10 -5.93 -16.16
CA ALA A 243 -11.81 -6.64 -15.09
C ALA A 243 -12.64 -5.72 -14.19
N TRP A 244 -12.44 -4.40 -14.28
CA TRP A 244 -13.18 -3.43 -13.47
C TRP A 244 -14.71 -3.59 -13.62
N ASP A 245 -15.18 -3.67 -14.86
CA ASP A 245 -16.61 -3.78 -15.18
C ASP A 245 -17.21 -5.14 -14.75
N LYS A 246 -16.36 -6.11 -14.45
CA LYS A 246 -16.75 -7.48 -14.08
C LYS A 246 -16.63 -7.74 -12.58
N LEU A 247 -16.19 -6.76 -11.80
CA LEU A 247 -16.04 -6.91 -10.35
C LEU A 247 -17.43 -7.09 -9.71
N LEU A 248 -17.51 -8.04 -8.81
CA LEU A 248 -18.72 -8.35 -8.05
C LEU A 248 -18.79 -7.47 -6.79
N ILE A 249 -18.87 -6.16 -7.01
CA ILE A 249 -19.00 -5.11 -5.99
C ILE A 249 -20.09 -4.14 -6.42
N THR A 250 -20.69 -3.43 -5.49
CA THR A 250 -21.63 -2.36 -5.77
C THR A 250 -20.92 -1.01 -5.69
N VAL A 251 -20.93 -0.25 -6.78
CA VAL A 251 -20.33 1.07 -6.86
C VAL A 251 -21.43 2.11 -7.05
N THR A 252 -21.43 3.16 -6.23
CA THR A 252 -22.45 4.22 -6.29
C THR A 252 -21.88 5.59 -5.90
N GLU A 253 -22.38 6.62 -6.56
CA GLU A 253 -22.09 8.02 -6.20
C GLU A 253 -22.84 8.45 -4.94
N ARG A 254 -23.91 7.75 -4.60
CA ARG A 254 -24.77 8.07 -3.45
C ARG A 254 -24.02 7.86 -2.13
N CYS A 255 -24.38 8.68 -1.16
CA CYS A 255 -23.89 8.51 0.20
C CYS A 255 -24.48 7.23 0.82
N TYR A 256 -23.69 6.55 1.63
CA TYR A 256 -24.14 5.35 2.36
C TYR A 256 -25.36 5.61 3.25
N THR A 257 -25.60 6.85 3.68
CA THR A 257 -26.80 7.23 4.44
C THR A 257 -28.08 7.27 3.60
N GLU A 258 -27.94 7.31 2.28
CA GLU A 258 -29.06 7.19 1.33
C GLU A 258 -29.31 5.74 0.92
N VAL A 259 -28.25 4.91 1.02
CA VAL A 259 -28.32 3.50 0.61
C VAL A 259 -28.81 2.62 1.76
N PHE A 260 -28.41 2.95 3.00
CA PHE A 260 -28.72 2.15 4.19
C PHE A 260 -29.40 3.00 5.28
N PRO A 261 -30.31 2.38 6.07
CA PRO A 261 -30.92 3.07 7.22
C PRO A 261 -29.85 3.46 8.25
N LYS A 262 -29.89 4.69 8.75
CA LYS A 262 -28.89 5.23 9.69
C LYS A 262 -28.71 4.39 10.96
N ASN A 263 -29.81 3.80 11.47
CA ASN A 263 -29.80 2.97 12.68
C ASN A 263 -29.06 1.64 12.47
N LYS A 264 -28.81 1.24 11.22
CA LYS A 264 -28.01 0.03 10.90
C LYS A 264 -26.53 0.34 10.66
N ILE A 265 -26.16 1.61 10.48
CA ILE A 265 -24.80 2.01 10.11
C ILE A 265 -23.92 2.14 11.37
N ILE A 266 -22.74 1.53 11.32
CA ILE A 266 -21.65 1.76 12.28
C ILE A 266 -20.41 2.22 11.50
N TYR A 267 -19.97 3.44 11.76
CA TYR A 267 -18.77 3.99 11.13
C TYR A 267 -17.54 3.63 11.98
N LEU A 268 -16.63 2.84 11.39
CA LEU A 268 -15.40 2.39 12.08
C LEU A 268 -14.32 3.45 11.96
N THR A 269 -13.86 3.93 13.10
CA THR A 269 -12.77 4.91 13.18
C THR A 269 -11.96 4.70 14.47
N ALA A 270 -10.65 4.79 14.35
CA ALA A 270 -9.74 4.66 15.49
C ALA A 270 -9.95 5.75 16.54
N ASP A 271 -10.56 6.87 16.15
CA ASP A 271 -10.78 8.04 17.01
C ASP A 271 -12.11 7.98 17.78
N SER A 272 -12.94 6.94 17.57
CA SER A 272 -14.21 6.81 18.28
C SER A 272 -13.99 6.48 19.75
N PRO A 273 -14.70 7.16 20.68
CA PRO A 273 -14.70 6.78 22.10
C PRO A 273 -15.48 5.49 22.36
N ASN A 274 -16.36 5.08 21.43
CA ASN A 274 -17.19 3.89 21.57
C ASN A 274 -16.39 2.66 21.12
N VAL A 275 -16.02 1.82 22.07
CA VAL A 275 -15.25 0.60 21.78
C VAL A 275 -16.20 -0.53 21.42
N MET A 276 -15.98 -1.14 20.27
CA MET A 276 -16.76 -2.27 19.78
C MET A 276 -16.61 -3.48 20.71
N LYS A 277 -17.72 -4.01 21.21
CA LYS A 277 -17.73 -5.17 22.12
C LYS A 277 -17.85 -6.48 21.36
N THR A 278 -18.85 -6.55 20.48
CA THR A 278 -19.16 -7.72 19.68
C THR A 278 -19.38 -7.31 18.22
N PHE A 279 -19.21 -8.25 17.33
CA PHE A 279 -19.56 -8.07 15.92
C PHE A 279 -21.07 -8.29 15.76
N ASP A 280 -21.72 -7.38 15.05
CA ASP A 280 -23.17 -7.44 14.80
C ASP A 280 -23.42 -7.73 13.31
N HIS A 281 -24.01 -8.85 13.02
CA HIS A 281 -24.33 -9.31 11.65
C HIS A 281 -25.46 -8.50 10.97
N ASP A 282 -26.27 -7.77 11.76
CA ASP A 282 -27.36 -6.96 11.22
C ASP A 282 -26.97 -5.52 10.92
N LYS A 283 -25.72 -5.14 11.24
CA LYS A 283 -25.19 -3.80 11.01
C LYS A 283 -24.42 -3.71 9.70
N VAL A 284 -24.33 -2.50 9.18
CA VAL A 284 -23.52 -2.13 8.02
C VAL A 284 -22.29 -1.37 8.54
N TYR A 285 -21.14 -1.98 8.40
CA TYR A 285 -19.89 -1.36 8.83
C TYR A 285 -19.31 -0.52 7.71
N ILE A 286 -18.86 0.70 8.06
CA ILE A 286 -18.24 1.62 7.11
C ILE A 286 -16.78 1.83 7.48
N ILE A 287 -15.91 1.72 6.49
CA ILE A 287 -14.47 1.98 6.59
C ILE A 287 -14.16 3.20 5.72
N GLY A 288 -13.57 4.22 6.30
CA GLY A 288 -13.08 5.37 5.53
C GLY A 288 -11.92 4.97 4.63
N SER A 289 -12.04 5.21 3.33
CA SER A 289 -11.01 4.89 2.33
C SER A 289 -9.92 5.95 2.34
N MET A 290 -9.25 6.07 3.48
CA MET A 290 -8.20 7.06 3.69
C MET A 290 -6.94 6.39 4.24
N VAL A 291 -5.84 6.53 3.50
CA VAL A 291 -4.51 6.12 3.94
C VAL A 291 -3.65 7.38 4.00
N ASP A 292 -3.65 8.00 5.16
CA ASP A 292 -2.92 9.24 5.42
C ASP A 292 -1.60 8.94 6.14
N LYS A 293 -0.51 9.35 5.52
CA LYS A 293 0.83 9.21 6.09
C LYS A 293 1.09 10.22 7.22
N SER A 294 0.45 11.37 7.16
CA SER A 294 0.59 12.42 8.17
C SER A 294 -0.32 12.22 9.39
N ILE A 295 -1.24 11.28 9.31
CA ILE A 295 -2.21 10.91 10.35
C ILE A 295 -3.03 12.12 10.82
N LYS A 296 -3.95 12.54 9.96
CA LYS A 296 -4.95 13.56 10.30
C LYS A 296 -6.00 12.94 11.25
N THR A 297 -5.82 13.14 12.52
CA THR A 297 -6.72 12.60 13.55
C THR A 297 -8.10 13.24 13.46
N GLY A 298 -9.13 12.44 13.70
CA GLY A 298 -10.50 12.88 13.84
C GLY A 298 -11.27 13.17 12.56
N VAL A 299 -10.67 13.09 11.37
CA VAL A 299 -11.35 13.43 10.11
C VAL A 299 -12.56 12.52 9.86
N SER A 300 -12.36 11.21 9.97
CA SER A 300 -13.43 10.23 9.79
C SER A 300 -14.50 10.31 10.90
N LEU A 301 -14.06 10.55 12.14
CA LEU A 301 -14.97 10.73 13.27
C LEU A 301 -15.85 11.98 13.10
N ALA A 302 -15.25 13.10 12.71
CA ALA A 302 -15.97 14.37 12.48
C ALA A 302 -17.02 14.20 11.36
N ARG A 303 -16.66 13.48 10.30
CA ARG A 303 -17.59 13.20 9.19
C ARG A 303 -18.76 12.35 9.66
N ALA A 304 -18.51 11.27 10.37
CA ALA A 304 -19.56 10.39 10.92
C ALA A 304 -20.49 11.14 11.89
N LYS A 305 -19.94 11.99 12.75
CA LYS A 305 -20.71 12.81 13.70
C LYS A 305 -21.61 13.83 12.98
N ARG A 306 -21.11 14.49 11.92
CA ARG A 306 -21.91 15.42 11.12
C ARG A 306 -23.14 14.74 10.49
N LEU A 307 -22.99 13.46 10.13
CA LEU A 307 -24.09 12.68 9.55
C LEU A 307 -25.00 12.03 10.63
N GLY A 308 -24.68 12.21 11.90
CA GLY A 308 -25.43 11.64 13.01
C GLY A 308 -25.35 10.12 13.10
N LEU A 309 -24.18 9.55 12.79
CA LEU A 309 -23.97 8.11 12.73
C LEU A 309 -23.36 7.55 14.03
N GLU A 310 -23.73 6.33 14.35
CA GLU A 310 -23.05 5.52 15.35
C GLU A 310 -21.60 5.26 14.89
N THR A 311 -20.65 5.47 15.81
CA THR A 311 -19.23 5.22 15.52
C THR A 311 -18.67 4.18 16.48
N ALA A 312 -17.68 3.42 16.03
CA ALA A 312 -16.99 2.44 16.87
C ALA A 312 -15.50 2.37 16.54
N SER A 313 -14.71 2.07 17.55
CA SER A 313 -13.28 1.74 17.43
C SER A 313 -13.07 0.26 17.80
N LEU A 314 -12.01 -0.33 17.27
CA LEU A 314 -11.62 -1.69 17.64
C LEU A 314 -11.08 -1.73 19.07
N PRO A 315 -11.34 -2.82 19.84
CA PRO A 315 -10.91 -2.95 21.23
C PRO A 315 -9.42 -3.33 21.37
N LEU A 316 -8.54 -2.55 20.73
CA LEU A 316 -7.11 -2.86 20.65
C LEU A 316 -6.47 -2.93 22.05
N GLU A 317 -6.72 -1.94 22.88
CA GLU A 317 -6.13 -1.87 24.24
C GLU A 317 -6.70 -2.90 25.21
N LYS A 318 -7.90 -3.40 24.94
CA LYS A 318 -8.52 -4.45 25.76
C LYS A 318 -7.81 -5.79 25.60
N TYR A 319 -7.34 -6.08 24.38
CA TYR A 319 -6.77 -7.40 24.05
C TYR A 319 -5.26 -7.37 23.81
N LEU A 320 -4.70 -6.21 23.45
CA LEU A 320 -3.30 -6.06 23.07
C LEU A 320 -2.57 -5.10 24.01
N LEU A 321 -1.36 -5.47 24.41
CA LEU A 321 -0.44 -4.59 25.12
C LEU A 321 0.17 -3.61 24.11
N TRP A 322 -0.56 -2.52 23.88
CA TRP A 322 -0.25 -1.58 22.80
C TRP A 322 1.04 -0.82 23.07
N ASN A 323 1.89 -0.74 22.08
CA ASN A 323 3.09 0.10 22.10
C ASN A 323 2.73 1.56 21.83
N THR A 324 3.71 2.42 21.79
CA THR A 324 3.54 3.82 21.38
C THR A 324 3.15 3.90 19.90
N GLY A 325 2.28 4.80 19.56
CA GLY A 325 1.90 5.09 18.17
C GLY A 325 0.41 5.02 17.89
N ALA A 326 0.06 5.46 16.72
CA ALA A 326 -1.33 5.56 16.28
C ALA A 326 -2.01 4.19 16.15
N LYS A 327 -3.27 4.13 16.54
CA LYS A 327 -4.11 2.93 16.48
C LYS A 327 -4.67 2.66 15.08
N ASN A 328 -4.32 3.48 14.11
CA ASN A 328 -4.76 3.32 12.72
C ASN A 328 -4.18 2.04 12.12
N LEU A 329 -5.03 1.27 11.46
CA LEU A 329 -4.70 0.04 10.75
C LEU A 329 -4.88 0.26 9.25
N THR A 330 -4.23 -0.57 8.45
CA THR A 330 -4.41 -0.54 7.00
C THR A 330 -5.76 -1.16 6.63
N LEU A 331 -6.29 -0.81 5.46
CA LEU A 331 -7.61 -1.27 5.02
C LEU A 331 -7.66 -2.80 4.87
N ASP A 332 -6.57 -3.40 4.41
CA ASP A 332 -6.46 -4.86 4.32
C ASP A 332 -6.43 -5.53 5.69
N GLN A 333 -5.77 -4.92 6.68
CA GLN A 333 -5.81 -5.40 8.07
C GLN A 333 -7.24 -5.31 8.64
N MET A 334 -7.93 -4.19 8.39
CA MET A 334 -9.34 -4.03 8.79
C MET A 334 -10.22 -5.11 8.16
N MET A 335 -10.04 -5.38 6.87
CA MET A 335 -10.78 -6.42 6.17
C MET A 335 -10.57 -7.80 6.81
N HIS A 336 -9.32 -8.19 7.07
CA HIS A 336 -9.01 -9.47 7.71
C HIS A 336 -9.61 -9.58 9.12
N ILE A 337 -9.54 -8.50 9.90
CA ILE A 337 -10.13 -8.45 11.25
C ILE A 337 -11.65 -8.64 11.17
N LEU A 338 -12.32 -7.92 10.29
CA LEU A 338 -13.79 -7.99 10.16
C LEU A 338 -14.24 -9.36 9.64
N LEU A 339 -13.55 -9.93 8.66
CA LEU A 339 -13.83 -11.28 8.16
C LEU A 339 -13.70 -12.32 9.27
N THR A 340 -12.61 -12.25 10.04
CA THR A 340 -12.38 -13.19 11.14
C THR A 340 -13.42 -13.03 12.25
N LEU A 341 -13.79 -11.79 12.57
CA LEU A 341 -14.85 -11.52 13.56
C LEU A 341 -16.19 -12.04 13.09
N LYS A 342 -16.53 -11.80 11.83
CA LYS A 342 -17.77 -12.29 11.22
C LYS A 342 -17.86 -13.82 11.30
N ASP A 343 -16.75 -14.50 10.98
CA ASP A 343 -16.71 -15.97 10.94
C ASP A 343 -16.63 -16.62 12.33
N THR A 344 -15.93 -16.00 13.29
CA THR A 344 -15.58 -16.65 14.56
C THR A 344 -16.11 -15.95 15.82
N GLY A 345 -16.38 -14.67 15.75
CA GLY A 345 -16.71 -13.84 16.93
C GLY A 345 -15.54 -13.63 17.90
N ASP A 346 -14.36 -14.14 17.58
CA ASP A 346 -13.21 -14.18 18.50
C ASP A 346 -12.24 -13.02 18.22
N TRP A 347 -12.19 -12.06 19.15
CA TRP A 347 -11.30 -10.90 19.08
C TRP A 347 -9.82 -11.29 19.10
N LYS A 348 -9.44 -12.33 19.84
CA LYS A 348 -8.02 -12.72 19.91
C LYS A 348 -7.53 -13.20 18.54
N LYS A 349 -8.31 -14.02 17.85
CA LYS A 349 -8.01 -14.49 16.49
C LYS A 349 -8.00 -13.34 15.50
N ALA A 350 -8.99 -12.47 15.57
CA ALA A 350 -9.11 -11.33 14.66
C ALA A 350 -7.92 -10.36 14.80
N LEU A 351 -7.50 -10.09 16.03
CA LEU A 351 -6.43 -9.12 16.31
C LEU A 351 -5.01 -9.68 16.03
N GLU A 352 -4.88 -10.95 15.65
CA GLU A 352 -3.60 -11.49 15.14
C GLU A 352 -3.15 -10.80 13.84
N PHE A 353 -4.08 -10.22 13.09
CA PHE A 353 -3.79 -9.45 11.87
C PHE A 353 -3.21 -8.06 12.16
N VAL A 354 -3.23 -7.62 13.40
CA VAL A 354 -2.55 -6.38 13.81
C VAL A 354 -1.03 -6.59 13.74
N PRO A 355 -0.26 -5.68 13.11
CA PRO A 355 1.19 -5.87 13.00
C PRO A 355 1.87 -5.98 14.37
N LYS A 356 2.71 -6.98 14.54
CA LYS A 356 3.46 -7.26 15.79
C LYS A 356 4.33 -6.08 16.27
N ARG A 357 4.71 -5.18 15.36
CA ARG A 357 5.46 -3.96 15.74
C ARG A 357 4.64 -2.96 16.56
N LYS A 358 3.30 -3.09 16.56
CA LYS A 358 2.37 -2.17 17.24
C LYS A 358 2.05 -2.59 18.68
N TYR A 359 2.35 -3.84 19.04
CA TYR A 359 2.02 -4.37 20.38
C TYR A 359 3.06 -5.38 20.85
N CYS A 360 3.18 -5.52 22.17
CA CYS A 360 4.15 -6.44 22.81
C CYS A 360 3.59 -7.85 23.01
N GLY A 361 2.27 -8.01 23.05
CA GLY A 361 1.62 -9.30 23.31
C GLY A 361 0.14 -9.12 23.61
N PHE A 362 -0.54 -10.24 23.79
CA PHE A 362 -1.95 -10.25 24.21
C PHE A 362 -2.06 -10.10 25.71
N VAL A 363 -3.05 -9.35 26.17
CA VAL A 363 -3.39 -9.23 27.59
C VAL A 363 -3.78 -10.60 28.14
N GLY A 364 -3.22 -10.99 29.29
CA GLY A 364 -3.51 -12.26 29.96
C GLY A 364 -2.60 -13.43 29.59
N LYS A 365 -1.54 -13.18 28.80
CA LYS A 365 -0.47 -14.18 28.63
C LYS A 365 0.51 -14.11 29.80
N SER A 366 1.18 -15.26 30.09
CA SER A 366 2.08 -15.37 31.24
C SER A 366 3.25 -14.41 31.17
N VAL A 367 3.81 -14.07 32.33
CA VAL A 367 4.97 -13.16 32.48
C VAL A 367 6.19 -13.65 31.66
N SER A 368 6.31 -14.95 31.45
CA SER A 368 7.36 -15.56 30.61
C SER A 368 7.24 -15.15 29.13
N ASP A 369 6.04 -15.09 28.60
CA ASP A 369 5.79 -14.69 27.20
C ASP A 369 5.97 -13.19 27.00
N LEU A 370 5.65 -12.40 28.04
CA LEU A 370 5.89 -10.95 28.07
C LEU A 370 7.38 -10.64 28.05
N LYS A 371 8.19 -11.39 28.83
CA LYS A 371 9.65 -11.23 28.86
C LYS A 371 10.29 -11.56 27.50
N LYS A 372 9.80 -12.60 26.81
CA LYS A 372 10.28 -12.95 25.45
C LYS A 372 9.97 -11.84 24.45
N GLY A 373 8.76 -11.27 24.50
CA GLY A 373 8.36 -10.15 23.65
C GLY A 373 9.19 -8.89 23.93
N LEU A 374 9.40 -8.55 25.21
CA LEU A 374 10.17 -7.37 25.62
C LEU A 374 11.64 -7.51 25.23
N ASN A 375 12.22 -8.70 25.38
CA ASN A 375 13.61 -8.98 24.99
C ASN A 375 13.79 -8.86 23.47
N LEU A 376 12.81 -9.31 22.69
CA LEU A 376 12.84 -9.19 21.23
C LEU A 376 12.77 -7.71 20.79
N VAL A 377 11.91 -6.90 21.46
CA VAL A 377 11.78 -5.47 21.16
C VAL A 377 13.05 -4.72 21.58
N ASN A 378 13.67 -5.07 22.69
CA ASN A 378 14.94 -4.49 23.15
C ASN A 378 16.13 -4.86 22.22
N UNK A 379 15.99 -5.87 21.84
CA UNK A 379 16.86 -6.32 20.96
C UNK A 379 16.89 -5.61 19.74
N LEU A 380 15.83 -5.47 19.17
CA LEU A 380 15.61 -4.69 17.95
C LEU A 380 15.99 -3.21 18.11
N LYS A 381 15.72 -2.64 19.25
CA LYS A 381 16.11 -1.26 19.57
C LYS A 381 17.61 -1.10 19.74
N LEU A 382 18.28 -2.08 20.34
CA LEU A 382 19.76 -2.08 20.46
C LEU A 382 20.43 -2.24 19.09
N GLY A 383 19.94 -3.13 18.25
CA GLY A 383 20.43 -3.31 16.89
C GLY A 383 20.34 -2.03 16.06
N LYS A 384 19.23 -1.32 16.15
CA LYS A 384 19.04 -0.01 15.47
C LYS A 384 19.98 1.07 16.03
N LYS A 385 20.21 1.12 17.34
CA LYS A 385 21.16 2.06 17.94
C LYS A 385 22.59 1.80 17.48
N GLN A 386 23.01 0.54 17.45
CA GLN A 386 24.33 0.15 16.96
C GLN A 386 24.55 0.47 15.49
N GLU A 387 23.50 0.28 14.67
CA GLU A 387 23.56 0.60 13.23
C GLU A 387 23.68 2.11 12.99
N VAL A 388 22.97 2.92 13.77
CA VAL A 388 23.07 4.39 13.72
C VAL A 388 24.46 4.84 14.16
N GLN A 389 25.01 4.26 15.23
CA GLN A 389 26.36 4.58 15.70
C GLN A 389 27.43 4.18 14.67
N LYS A 390 27.31 3.01 14.03
CA LYS A 390 28.23 2.58 12.95
C LYS A 390 28.17 3.53 11.76
N ARG A 391 26.99 3.99 11.36
CA ARG A 391 26.81 4.96 10.27
C ARG A 391 27.42 6.32 10.62
N GLN A 392 27.29 6.75 11.87
CA GLN A 392 27.85 8.01 12.36
C GLN A 392 29.38 7.95 12.42
N PHE A 393 29.94 6.82 12.86
CA PHE A 393 31.39 6.55 12.89
C PHE A 393 31.97 6.53 11.48
N ALA A 394 31.30 5.86 10.54
CA ALA A 394 31.72 5.82 9.13
C ALA A 394 31.70 7.22 8.48
N LYS A 395 30.70 8.04 8.77
CA LYS A 395 30.61 9.43 8.30
C LYS A 395 31.75 10.29 8.87
N ASN A 396 32.08 10.12 10.13
CA ASN A 396 33.16 10.88 10.78
C ASN A 396 34.53 10.43 10.27
N TYR A 397 34.69 9.14 9.96
CA TYR A 397 35.91 8.59 9.39
C TYR A 397 36.12 9.10 7.95
N SER A 398 35.09 9.15 7.15
CA SER A 398 35.10 9.71 5.79
C SER A 398 35.48 11.20 5.79
N LYS A 399 34.95 11.96 6.75
CA LYS A 399 35.28 13.39 6.90
C LYS A 399 36.75 13.61 7.26
N LYS A 400 37.33 12.74 8.11
CA LYS A 400 38.77 12.82 8.48
C LYS A 400 39.71 12.44 7.32
N LEU A 401 39.26 11.60 6.40
CA LEU A 401 40.02 11.22 5.22
C LEU A 401 40.05 12.31 4.13
N ILE A 402 39.06 13.19 4.14
CA ILE A 402 38.95 14.30 3.17
C ILE A 402 39.77 15.54 3.64
N GLN A 403 40.10 15.60 4.94
CA GLN A 403 40.87 16.70 5.53
C GLN A 403 42.36 16.45 5.60
N LYS A 404 42.87 15.32 5.12
CA LYS A 404 44.31 15.02 4.90
C LYS A 404 44.61 15.04 3.39
#